data_789f5ce99c3b4a118c2410e0bf87a9a0
#
_entry.id   789f5ce99c3b4a118c2410e0bf87a9a0
#
_cell.length_a   1.000
_cell.length_b   1.000
_cell.length_c   1.000
_cell.angle_alpha   90.00
_cell.angle_beta   90.00
_cell.angle_gamma   90.00
#
_symmetry.space_group_name_H-M   'P 1'
#
loop_
_entity.id
_entity.type
_entity.pdbx_description
1 polymer ?
#
loop_
_entity_poly.entity_id
_entity_poly.type
_entity_poly.pdbx_seq_one_letter_code
_entity_poly.pdbx_strand_id
1 'polypeptide(L)'
;MAQSRPALPSRRVRRLARAVGEVAAQTCALVVTRQCPCGSEDTWLCPGCAAQLAAAPIRVESCCDALQHLSAARVLPQGPLLPAGVDHTPLLPVLALGEYAGDLQRLILAWKNGGMLHLGRRIAPGLAPAVTELATAAGERRPGLVPVPSRLGARLRRGEDHTAELVRELGRLGAGRPLLLPSTPTTAQEGQGARQRRGRQIQLLGPARRRTGEDRAPPVVIIDDVVTTGSTLRGMHEALTREGWTVLGAVVVASARVPRPPALP
;
A
#
# COMPACT_ATOMS: atom_id res chain seq x y z
N MET A 1 -44.02 13.57 30.19
CA MET A 1 -42.59 14.01 30.18
C MET A 1 -42.34 14.78 28.88
N ALA A 2 -42.27 16.12 28.98
CA ALA A 2 -42.06 16.98 27.81
C ALA A 2 -40.56 17.09 27.53
N GLN A 3 -40.13 16.65 26.36
CA GLN A 3 -38.77 16.82 25.87
C GLN A 3 -38.59 18.27 25.38
N SER A 4 -37.77 19.04 26.11
CA SER A 4 -37.38 20.40 25.75
C SER A 4 -36.49 20.35 24.50
N ARG A 5 -36.94 20.90 23.40
CA ARG A 5 -36.13 21.09 22.15
C ARG A 5 -35.04 22.14 22.43
N PRO A 6 -33.79 21.90 22.05
CA PRO A 6 -32.75 22.91 22.21
C PRO A 6 -33.06 24.13 21.32
N ALA A 7 -33.00 25.33 21.95
CA ALA A 7 -33.23 26.61 21.28
C ALA A 7 -32.15 26.87 20.22
N LEU A 8 -32.54 27.20 19.00
CA LEU A 8 -31.62 27.57 17.93
C LEU A 8 -30.89 28.87 18.30
N PRO A 9 -29.55 28.93 18.10
CA PRO A 9 -28.79 30.13 18.43
C PRO A 9 -29.24 31.34 17.60
N SER A 10 -29.31 32.52 18.25
CA SER A 10 -29.77 33.76 17.64
C SER A 10 -28.96 34.15 16.40
N ARG A 11 -29.55 34.90 15.47
CA ARG A 11 -28.87 35.38 14.24
C ARG A 11 -27.55 36.11 14.53
N ARG A 12 -27.44 36.80 15.68
CA ARG A 12 -26.21 37.47 16.13
C ARG A 12 -25.11 36.48 16.51
N VAL A 13 -25.42 35.39 17.20
CA VAL A 13 -24.47 34.34 17.56
C VAL A 13 -23.96 33.60 16.32
N ARG A 14 -24.82 33.34 15.35
CA ARG A 14 -24.42 32.73 14.07
C ARG A 14 -23.50 33.64 13.25
N ARG A 15 -23.76 34.97 13.22
CA ARG A 15 -22.89 35.94 12.55
C ARG A 15 -21.52 36.06 13.24
N LEU A 16 -21.50 36.08 14.56
CA LEU A 16 -20.24 36.12 15.32
C LEU A 16 -19.42 34.84 15.13
N ALA A 17 -20.06 33.69 15.20
CA ALA A 17 -19.40 32.40 14.94
C ALA A 17 -18.81 32.29 13.52
N ARG A 18 -19.52 32.83 12.51
CA ARG A 18 -19.00 32.93 11.14
C ARG A 18 -17.80 33.87 11.04
N ALA A 19 -17.89 35.07 11.61
CA ALA A 19 -16.79 36.04 11.57
C ALA A 19 -15.56 35.52 12.31
N VAL A 20 -15.73 34.89 13.48
CA VAL A 20 -14.62 34.23 14.20
C VAL A 20 -14.04 33.06 13.38
N GLY A 21 -14.89 32.27 12.73
CA GLY A 21 -14.43 31.18 11.84
C GLY A 21 -13.66 31.70 10.62
N GLU A 22 -14.10 32.81 10.00
CA GLU A 22 -13.40 33.45 8.87
C GLU A 22 -12.06 34.05 9.30
N VAL A 23 -12.01 34.75 10.44
CA VAL A 23 -10.74 35.28 10.98
C VAL A 23 -9.79 34.15 11.37
N ALA A 24 -10.27 33.11 12.03
CA ALA A 24 -9.46 31.94 12.36
C ALA A 24 -8.94 31.22 11.10
N ALA A 25 -9.77 31.09 10.07
CA ALA A 25 -9.36 30.50 8.78
C ALA A 25 -8.31 31.37 8.07
N GLN A 26 -8.47 32.68 8.07
CA GLN A 26 -7.49 33.62 7.50
C GLN A 26 -6.19 33.62 8.30
N THR A 27 -6.25 33.59 9.62
CA THR A 27 -5.06 33.53 10.48
C THR A 27 -4.32 32.20 10.32
N CYS A 28 -5.03 31.07 10.22
CA CYS A 28 -4.43 29.78 9.92
C CYS A 28 -3.81 29.74 8.51
N ALA A 29 -4.42 30.40 7.53
CA ALA A 29 -3.85 30.50 6.15
C ALA A 29 -2.56 31.33 6.10
N LEU A 30 -2.39 32.29 7.00
CA LEU A 30 -1.16 33.09 7.13
C LEU A 30 -0.01 32.33 7.82
N VAL A 31 -0.33 31.29 8.60
CA VAL A 31 0.69 30.55 9.40
C VAL A 31 1.04 29.20 8.77
N VAL A 32 0.16 28.61 7.97
CA VAL A 32 0.38 27.30 7.32
C VAL A 32 0.18 27.46 5.83
N THR A 33 1.29 27.59 5.10
CA THR A 33 1.28 27.50 3.64
C THR A 33 0.77 26.11 3.24
N ARG A 34 -0.41 26.06 2.64
CA ARG A 34 -0.96 24.81 2.08
C ARG A 34 -0.26 24.57 0.75
N GLN A 35 0.60 23.58 0.70
CA GLN A 35 1.31 23.21 -0.51
C GLN A 35 1.12 21.72 -0.79
N CYS A 36 0.71 21.41 -2.02
CA CYS A 36 0.68 20.05 -2.50
C CYS A 36 2.12 19.51 -2.63
N PRO A 37 2.38 18.23 -2.36
CA PRO A 37 3.72 17.66 -2.53
C PRO A 37 4.34 17.84 -3.93
N CYS A 38 3.53 18.06 -4.98
CA CYS A 38 4.02 18.37 -6.31
C CYS A 38 4.54 19.82 -6.46
N GLY A 39 4.25 20.69 -5.48
CA GLY A 39 4.60 22.10 -5.49
C GLY A 39 3.45 23.06 -5.75
N SER A 40 2.25 22.60 -6.09
CA SER A 40 1.07 23.48 -6.27
C SER A 40 0.70 24.15 -4.95
N GLU A 41 0.51 25.46 -4.99
CA GLU A 41 0.17 26.30 -3.83
C GLU A 41 -1.31 26.22 -3.49
N ASP A 42 -1.67 26.70 -2.30
CA ASP A 42 -3.02 26.85 -1.75
C ASP A 42 -3.86 25.57 -1.64
N THR A 43 -3.24 24.40 -1.75
CA THR A 43 -3.93 23.12 -1.65
C THR A 43 -3.06 22.04 -1.02
N TRP A 44 -3.65 21.16 -0.20
CA TRP A 44 -2.99 19.98 0.34
C TRP A 44 -2.82 18.85 -0.69
N LEU A 45 -3.69 18.82 -1.71
CA LEU A 45 -3.67 17.86 -2.79
C LEU A 45 -4.33 18.51 -4.02
N CYS A 46 -3.54 18.83 -5.03
CA CYS A 46 -4.04 19.46 -6.25
C CYS A 46 -4.84 18.45 -7.11
N PRO A 47 -5.71 18.95 -8.04
CA PRO A 47 -6.51 18.07 -8.89
C PRO A 47 -5.68 17.07 -9.70
N GLY A 48 -4.50 17.45 -10.20
CA GLY A 48 -3.60 16.55 -10.93
C GLY A 48 -3.11 15.39 -10.08
N CYS A 49 -2.65 15.67 -8.86
CA CYS A 49 -2.25 14.62 -7.91
C CYS A 49 -3.42 13.75 -7.47
N ALA A 50 -4.60 14.35 -7.28
CA ALA A 50 -5.81 13.60 -6.95
C ALA A 50 -6.21 12.65 -8.09
N ALA A 51 -6.10 13.09 -9.34
CA ALA A 51 -6.36 12.26 -10.52
C ALA A 51 -5.39 11.08 -10.64
N GLN A 52 -4.10 11.30 -10.33
CA GLN A 52 -3.13 10.19 -10.27
C GLN A 52 -3.50 9.14 -9.23
N LEU A 53 -3.94 9.57 -8.04
CA LEU A 53 -4.39 8.65 -6.99
C LEU A 53 -5.70 7.94 -7.33
N ALA A 54 -6.52 8.49 -8.21
CA ALA A 54 -7.76 7.90 -8.70
C ALA A 54 -7.59 7.08 -9.99
N ALA A 55 -6.38 6.96 -10.52
CA ALA A 55 -6.10 6.18 -11.72
C ALA A 55 -6.41 4.69 -11.49
N ALA A 56 -6.80 3.99 -12.57
CA ALA A 56 -7.00 2.55 -12.52
C ALA A 56 -5.68 1.84 -12.16
N PRO A 57 -5.69 0.89 -11.21
CA PRO A 57 -4.51 0.13 -10.86
C PRO A 57 -3.98 -0.68 -12.04
N ILE A 58 -2.66 -0.80 -12.13
CA ILE A 58 -1.95 -1.56 -13.17
C ILE A 58 -1.22 -2.75 -12.58
N ARG A 59 -1.15 -3.84 -13.35
CA ARG A 59 -0.41 -5.05 -13.00
C ARG A 59 1.09 -4.82 -13.22
N VAL A 60 1.90 -5.07 -12.20
CA VAL A 60 3.34 -4.76 -12.22
C VAL A 60 4.24 -5.94 -11.85
N GLU A 61 3.69 -7.10 -11.53
CA GLU A 61 4.46 -8.27 -11.13
C GLU A 61 5.49 -8.71 -12.17
N SER A 62 5.22 -8.53 -13.47
CA SER A 62 6.16 -8.84 -14.54
C SER A 62 7.45 -7.99 -14.50
N CYS A 63 7.39 -6.82 -13.85
CA CYS A 63 8.53 -5.93 -13.66
C CYS A 63 9.30 -6.21 -12.36
N CYS A 64 8.89 -7.20 -11.57
CA CYS A 64 9.45 -7.53 -10.27
C CYS A 64 10.33 -8.79 -10.36
N ASP A 65 11.62 -8.64 -10.59
CA ASP A 65 12.57 -9.75 -10.83
C ASP A 65 12.53 -10.81 -9.71
N ALA A 66 12.35 -10.40 -8.45
CA ALA A 66 12.32 -11.32 -7.31
C ALA A 66 11.02 -12.13 -7.22
N LEU A 67 9.97 -11.74 -7.94
CA LEU A 67 8.69 -12.45 -7.98
C LEU A 67 8.60 -13.43 -9.14
N GLN A 68 9.58 -13.45 -10.04
CA GLN A 68 9.56 -14.37 -11.17
C GLN A 68 9.99 -15.77 -10.74
N HIS A 69 9.19 -16.78 -11.09
CA HIS A 69 9.54 -18.19 -10.97
C HIS A 69 9.84 -18.76 -12.35
N LEU A 70 10.98 -19.43 -12.45
CA LEU A 70 11.25 -20.34 -13.55
C LEU A 70 10.39 -21.58 -13.36
N SER A 71 9.39 -21.78 -14.19
CA SER A 71 8.67 -23.05 -14.20
C SER A 71 9.54 -24.10 -14.91
N ALA A 72 10.10 -25.02 -14.16
CA ALA A 72 10.86 -26.15 -14.71
C ALA A 72 10.04 -26.98 -15.71
N ALA A 73 8.71 -26.96 -15.62
CA ALA A 73 7.80 -27.67 -16.53
C ALA A 73 7.66 -26.99 -17.91
N ARG A 74 8.18 -25.78 -18.08
CA ARG A 74 8.03 -24.98 -19.33
C ARG A 74 9.37 -24.61 -19.99
N VAL A 75 10.47 -25.15 -19.51
CA VAL A 75 11.73 -25.14 -20.24
C VAL A 75 11.66 -26.27 -21.26
N LEU A 76 11.00 -26.02 -22.38
CA LEU A 76 11.00 -26.95 -23.52
C LEU A 76 12.25 -26.67 -24.34
N PRO A 77 13.16 -27.63 -24.53
CA PRO A 77 14.25 -27.48 -25.49
C PRO A 77 13.68 -27.44 -26.91
N GLN A 78 13.78 -26.29 -27.57
CA GLN A 78 13.53 -26.21 -29.01
C GLN A 78 14.86 -26.45 -29.76
N GLY A 79 15.08 -27.69 -30.18
CA GLY A 79 16.26 -28.05 -30.92
C GLY A 79 17.54 -28.15 -30.07
N PRO A 80 18.65 -28.57 -30.65
CA PRO A 80 19.85 -28.93 -29.90
C PRO A 80 20.65 -27.77 -29.32
N LEU A 81 20.28 -26.50 -29.58
CA LEU A 81 21.13 -25.35 -29.22
C LEU A 81 20.41 -24.13 -28.64
N LEU A 82 19.07 -24.08 -28.58
CA LEU A 82 18.35 -22.93 -28.04
C LEU A 82 17.26 -23.36 -27.08
N PRO A 83 17.29 -22.91 -25.81
CA PRO A 83 16.13 -23.05 -24.92
C PRO A 83 14.98 -22.25 -25.51
N ALA A 84 13.84 -22.89 -25.74
CA ALA A 84 12.60 -22.20 -26.05
C ALA A 84 12.17 -21.40 -24.81
N GLY A 85 11.98 -20.12 -24.97
CA GLY A 85 11.51 -19.13 -24.05
C GLY A 85 11.29 -19.57 -22.61
N VAL A 86 11.85 -18.84 -21.69
CA VAL A 86 11.61 -19.06 -20.26
C VAL A 86 10.30 -18.38 -19.91
N ASP A 87 9.28 -19.19 -19.67
CA ASP A 87 7.99 -18.69 -19.20
C ASP A 87 8.10 -18.34 -17.71
N HIS A 88 8.21 -17.06 -17.44
CA HIS A 88 8.23 -16.54 -16.07
C HIS A 88 6.80 -16.45 -15.54
N THR A 89 6.44 -17.32 -14.60
CA THR A 89 5.17 -17.21 -13.88
C THR A 89 5.41 -16.39 -12.63
N PRO A 90 4.73 -15.26 -12.43
CA PRO A 90 4.87 -14.47 -11.21
C PRO A 90 4.35 -15.25 -10.01
N LEU A 91 5.05 -15.14 -8.88
CA LEU A 91 4.70 -15.78 -7.61
C LEU A 91 3.32 -15.36 -7.09
N LEU A 92 2.99 -14.08 -7.26
CA LEU A 92 1.71 -13.49 -6.89
C LEU A 92 1.42 -12.28 -7.77
N PRO A 93 0.14 -11.96 -8.02
CA PRO A 93 -0.24 -10.72 -8.70
C PRO A 93 0.11 -9.50 -7.84
N VAL A 94 0.56 -8.42 -8.49
CA VAL A 94 0.86 -7.14 -7.82
C VAL A 94 0.21 -6.01 -8.61
N LEU A 95 -0.63 -5.21 -7.93
CA LEU A 95 -1.26 -4.03 -8.50
C LEU A 95 -0.67 -2.75 -7.89
N ALA A 96 -0.43 -1.74 -8.72
CA ALA A 96 0.07 -0.43 -8.34
C ALA A 96 -0.77 0.68 -8.96
N LEU A 97 -0.83 1.88 -8.34
CA LEU A 97 -1.48 3.05 -8.94
C LEU A 97 -0.66 3.66 -10.09
N GLY A 98 0.65 3.42 -10.12
CA GLY A 98 1.50 3.95 -11.17
C GLY A 98 2.99 3.73 -10.93
N GLU A 99 3.80 4.39 -11.77
CA GLU A 99 5.25 4.38 -11.65
C GLU A 99 5.71 5.28 -10.50
N TYR A 100 6.73 4.84 -9.76
CA TYR A 100 7.38 5.62 -8.70
C TYR A 100 8.25 6.72 -9.31
N ALA A 101 7.61 7.71 -9.91
CA ALA A 101 8.23 8.84 -10.60
C ALA A 101 7.38 10.10 -10.46
N GLY A 102 7.95 11.26 -10.78
CA GLY A 102 7.25 12.54 -10.85
C GLY A 102 6.46 12.88 -9.58
N ASP A 103 5.20 13.26 -9.75
CA ASP A 103 4.35 13.73 -8.66
C ASP A 103 3.92 12.60 -7.71
N LEU A 104 3.73 11.38 -8.22
CA LEU A 104 3.42 10.23 -7.36
C LEU A 104 4.58 9.92 -6.40
N GLN A 105 5.82 10.03 -6.88
CA GLN A 105 7.00 9.90 -6.03
C GLN A 105 7.05 10.98 -4.94
N ARG A 106 6.76 12.24 -5.30
CA ARG A 106 6.72 13.37 -4.35
C ARG A 106 5.64 13.16 -3.28
N LEU A 107 4.45 12.70 -3.69
CA LEU A 107 3.36 12.36 -2.77
C LEU A 107 3.78 11.27 -1.77
N ILE A 108 4.38 10.19 -2.25
CA ILE A 108 4.83 9.09 -1.40
C ILE A 108 5.93 9.55 -0.45
N LEU A 109 6.89 10.36 -0.91
CA LEU A 109 7.95 10.89 -0.06
C LEU A 109 7.41 11.84 1.02
N ALA A 110 6.46 12.71 0.69
CA ALA A 110 5.80 13.59 1.65
C ALA A 110 5.00 12.78 2.70
N TRP A 111 4.30 11.73 2.26
CA TRP A 111 3.59 10.82 3.15
C TRP A 111 4.54 10.04 4.07
N LYS A 112 5.63 9.49 3.52
CA LYS A 112 6.59 8.66 4.28
C LYS A 112 7.49 9.47 5.21
N ASN A 113 7.97 10.61 4.77
CA ASN A 113 9.06 11.36 5.41
C ASN A 113 8.64 12.76 5.87
N GLY A 114 7.60 13.33 5.27
CA GLY A 114 7.16 14.71 5.52
C GLY A 114 6.13 14.87 6.63
N GLY A 115 5.81 13.83 7.39
CA GLY A 115 4.79 13.88 8.44
C GLY A 115 3.36 14.09 7.93
N MET A 116 3.13 14.02 6.62
CA MET A 116 1.81 14.19 6.00
C MET A 116 0.98 12.91 6.04
N LEU A 117 0.76 12.36 7.24
CA LEU A 117 0.02 11.10 7.45
C LEU A 117 -1.41 11.15 6.90
N HIS A 118 -2.02 12.35 6.87
CA HIS A 118 -3.35 12.55 6.27
C HIS A 118 -3.42 12.15 4.78
N LEU A 119 -2.29 12.08 4.08
CA LEU A 119 -2.24 11.60 2.68
C LEU A 119 -2.65 10.12 2.58
N GLY A 120 -2.46 9.31 3.61
CA GLY A 120 -2.94 7.92 3.65
C GLY A 120 -4.44 7.81 3.38
N ARG A 121 -5.24 8.75 3.90
CA ARG A 121 -6.69 8.85 3.64
C ARG A 121 -7.03 9.22 2.20
N ARG A 122 -6.11 9.88 1.51
CA ARG A 122 -6.26 10.24 0.08
C ARG A 122 -5.78 9.14 -0.85
N ILE A 123 -4.80 8.36 -0.40
CA ILE A 123 -4.23 7.21 -1.14
C ILE A 123 -5.18 6.00 -1.08
N ALA A 124 -5.74 5.71 0.09
CA ALA A 124 -6.55 4.51 0.31
C ALA A 124 -7.71 4.32 -0.69
N PRO A 125 -8.51 5.36 -1.05
CA PRO A 125 -9.59 5.20 -2.03
C PRO A 125 -9.11 4.71 -3.40
N GLY A 126 -7.92 5.12 -3.84
CA GLY A 126 -7.34 4.66 -5.11
C GLY A 126 -6.89 3.20 -5.09
N LEU A 127 -6.47 2.69 -3.92
CA LEU A 127 -6.05 1.29 -3.77
C LEU A 127 -7.22 0.33 -3.53
N ALA A 128 -8.36 0.80 -3.04
CA ALA A 128 -9.51 -0.05 -2.74
C ALA A 128 -9.99 -0.89 -3.95
N PRO A 129 -10.05 -0.35 -5.20
CA PRO A 129 -10.39 -1.14 -6.39
C PRO A 129 -9.42 -2.30 -6.63
N ALA A 130 -8.11 -2.09 -6.44
CA ALA A 130 -7.10 -3.14 -6.60
C ALA A 130 -7.29 -4.29 -5.59
N VAL A 131 -7.59 -3.95 -4.33
CA VAL A 131 -7.92 -4.96 -3.32
C VAL A 131 -9.16 -5.74 -3.71
N THR A 132 -10.20 -5.05 -4.19
CA THR A 132 -11.47 -5.66 -4.63
C THR A 132 -11.25 -6.59 -5.82
N GLU A 133 -10.41 -6.20 -6.79
CA GLU A 133 -10.05 -7.03 -7.95
C GLU A 133 -9.44 -8.36 -7.52
N LEU A 134 -8.40 -8.32 -6.66
CA LEU A 134 -7.75 -9.53 -6.14
C LEU A 134 -8.70 -10.41 -5.33
N ALA A 135 -9.53 -9.81 -4.50
CA ALA A 135 -10.50 -10.52 -3.69
C ALA A 135 -11.57 -11.20 -4.56
N THR A 136 -12.15 -10.48 -5.51
CA THR A 136 -13.17 -10.99 -6.42
C THR A 136 -12.66 -12.13 -7.28
N ALA A 137 -11.43 -12.02 -7.81
CA ALA A 137 -10.79 -13.09 -8.59
C ALA A 137 -10.63 -14.40 -7.79
N ALA A 138 -10.58 -14.32 -6.46
CA ALA A 138 -10.49 -15.46 -5.55
C ALA A 138 -11.85 -15.87 -4.93
N GLY A 139 -12.96 -15.24 -5.32
CA GLY A 139 -14.28 -15.47 -4.72
C GLY A 139 -14.40 -14.96 -3.28
N GLU A 140 -13.50 -14.07 -2.84
CA GLU A 140 -13.45 -13.53 -1.48
C GLU A 140 -14.11 -12.15 -1.45
N ARG A 141 -14.89 -11.88 -0.42
CA ARG A 141 -15.57 -10.58 -0.26
C ARG A 141 -14.82 -9.62 0.64
N ARG A 142 -14.09 -10.14 1.62
CA ARG A 142 -13.49 -9.34 2.68
C ARG A 142 -12.14 -9.92 3.12
N PRO A 143 -11.09 -9.79 2.28
CA PRO A 143 -9.77 -10.34 2.59
C PRO A 143 -9.16 -9.68 3.82
N GLY A 144 -8.22 -10.38 4.46
CA GLY A 144 -7.34 -9.77 5.42
C GLY A 144 -6.35 -8.84 4.73
N LEU A 145 -6.12 -7.64 5.28
CA LEU A 145 -5.15 -6.68 4.76
C LEU A 145 -3.92 -6.68 5.66
N VAL A 146 -2.79 -7.13 5.14
CA VAL A 146 -1.55 -7.28 5.90
C VAL A 146 -0.53 -6.25 5.43
N PRO A 147 -0.14 -5.28 6.28
CA PRO A 147 0.89 -4.32 5.93
C PRO A 147 2.27 -4.97 5.92
N VAL A 148 3.11 -4.59 4.95
CA VAL A 148 4.54 -4.88 5.02
C VAL A 148 5.14 -4.09 6.20
N PRO A 149 5.90 -4.74 7.10
CA PRO A 149 6.44 -4.08 8.26
C PRO A 149 7.51 -3.06 7.88
N SER A 150 7.36 -1.83 8.36
CA SER A 150 8.39 -0.80 8.23
C SER A 150 9.65 -1.19 9.00
N ARG A 151 10.83 -0.77 8.52
CA ARG A 151 12.10 -1.02 9.24
C ARG A 151 12.04 -0.42 10.65
N LEU A 152 12.54 -1.16 11.63
CA LEU A 152 12.50 -0.76 13.05
C LEU A 152 13.05 0.65 13.28
N GLY A 153 14.18 1.01 12.65
CA GLY A 153 14.77 2.35 12.74
C GLY A 153 13.93 3.46 12.09
N ALA A 154 13.06 3.13 11.14
CA ALA A 154 12.11 4.08 10.56
C ALA A 154 10.87 4.26 11.46
N ARG A 155 10.42 3.20 12.15
CA ARG A 155 9.35 3.27 13.16
C ARG A 155 9.77 4.06 14.39
N LEU A 156 10.99 3.83 14.90
CA LEU A 156 11.52 4.54 16.06
C LEU A 156 11.71 6.03 15.82
N ARG A 157 12.05 6.44 14.59
CA ARG A 157 12.22 7.87 14.24
C ARG A 157 10.92 8.61 14.00
N ARG A 158 9.83 7.91 13.59
CA ARG A 158 8.58 8.52 13.14
C ARG A 158 7.39 8.22 14.04
N GLY A 159 7.53 7.29 14.99
CA GLY A 159 6.46 6.91 15.93
C GLY A 159 5.31 6.12 15.31
N GLU A 160 5.13 6.16 13.99
CA GLU A 160 4.00 5.56 13.30
C GLU A 160 4.43 4.75 12.06
N ASP A 161 3.67 3.69 11.78
CA ASP A 161 3.82 2.85 10.59
C ASP A 161 2.79 3.29 9.54
N HIS A 162 3.24 4.05 8.53
CA HIS A 162 2.40 4.58 7.47
C HIS A 162 1.65 3.49 6.67
N THR A 163 2.27 2.32 6.48
CA THR A 163 1.62 1.19 5.79
C THR A 163 0.53 0.57 6.66
N ALA A 164 0.74 0.48 7.99
CA ALA A 164 -0.28 0.04 8.92
C ALA A 164 -1.46 1.03 8.98
N GLU A 165 -1.20 2.35 8.90
CA GLU A 165 -2.26 3.36 8.82
C GLU A 165 -3.05 3.23 7.51
N LEU A 166 -2.37 3.03 6.39
CA LEU A 166 -3.01 2.79 5.10
C LEU A 166 -3.95 1.59 5.13
N VAL A 167 -3.52 0.49 5.77
CA VAL A 167 -4.36 -0.70 5.98
C VAL A 167 -5.59 -0.38 6.83
N ARG A 168 -5.48 0.44 7.88
CA ARG A 168 -6.63 0.88 8.67
C ARG A 168 -7.60 1.72 7.84
N GLU A 169 -7.10 2.63 6.99
CA GLU A 169 -7.95 3.44 6.11
C GLU A 169 -8.68 2.57 5.08
N LEU A 170 -7.99 1.61 4.45
CA LEU A 170 -8.63 0.62 3.57
C LEU A 170 -9.72 -0.19 4.30
N GLY A 171 -9.47 -0.54 5.56
CA GLY A 171 -10.46 -1.19 6.41
C GLY A 171 -11.69 -0.31 6.69
N ARG A 172 -11.51 1.00 6.93
CA ARG A 172 -12.62 1.97 7.10
C ARG A 172 -13.46 2.12 5.83
N LEU A 173 -12.84 2.00 4.66
CA LEU A 173 -13.51 1.99 3.36
C LEU A 173 -14.23 0.66 3.07
N GLY A 174 -14.07 -0.36 3.91
CA GLY A 174 -14.69 -1.66 3.71
C GLY A 174 -13.97 -2.57 2.70
N ALA A 175 -12.79 -2.19 2.21
CA ALA A 175 -12.03 -2.97 1.24
C ALA A 175 -11.52 -4.31 1.79
N GLY A 176 -11.39 -4.46 3.12
CA GLY A 176 -10.96 -5.68 3.77
C GLY A 176 -10.88 -5.54 5.29
N ARG A 177 -10.34 -6.54 5.97
CA ARG A 177 -10.12 -6.52 7.43
C ARG A 177 -8.65 -6.19 7.74
N PRO A 178 -8.32 -5.13 8.48
CA PRO A 178 -6.96 -4.87 8.93
C PRO A 178 -6.39 -6.03 9.77
N LEU A 179 -5.28 -6.59 9.36
CA LEU A 179 -4.54 -7.64 10.07
C LEU A 179 -3.12 -7.15 10.36
N LEU A 180 -2.93 -6.54 11.52
CA LEU A 180 -1.63 -6.03 11.96
C LEU A 180 -0.86 -7.18 12.66
N LEU A 181 -0.19 -8.00 11.87
CA LEU A 181 0.59 -9.12 12.38
C LEU A 181 1.93 -8.61 12.95
N PRO A 182 2.28 -9.00 14.20
CA PRO A 182 3.59 -8.71 14.73
C PRO A 182 4.66 -9.37 13.86
N SER A 183 5.56 -8.60 13.30
CA SER A 183 6.60 -9.09 12.41
C SER A 183 7.90 -8.33 12.63
N THR A 184 9.02 -9.01 12.49
CA THR A 184 10.34 -8.40 12.47
C THR A 184 10.96 -8.61 11.11
N PRO A 185 11.48 -7.55 10.45
CA PRO A 185 12.37 -7.74 9.34
C PRO A 185 13.67 -8.33 9.89
N THR A 186 13.99 -9.55 9.52
CA THR A 186 15.31 -10.11 9.80
C THR A 186 16.32 -9.43 8.90
N THR A 187 17.28 -8.72 9.50
CA THR A 187 18.49 -8.27 8.82
C THR A 187 19.24 -9.50 8.33
N ALA A 188 19.61 -9.52 7.04
CA ALA A 188 20.56 -10.51 6.54
C ALA A 188 21.80 -10.47 7.45
N GLN A 189 22.23 -11.61 7.98
CA GLN A 189 23.47 -11.73 8.73
C GLN A 189 24.61 -11.18 7.87
N GLU A 190 25.40 -10.27 8.44
CA GLU A 190 26.64 -9.81 7.86
C GLU A 190 27.56 -11.02 7.68
N GLY A 191 27.92 -11.33 6.43
CA GLY A 191 28.84 -12.43 6.10
C GLY A 191 28.40 -13.36 4.97
N GLN A 192 27.16 -13.27 4.45
CA GLN A 192 26.73 -14.12 3.35
C GLN A 192 26.91 -13.42 1.99
N GLY A 193 27.42 -14.15 1.00
CA GLY A 193 27.79 -13.65 -0.32
C GLY A 193 26.65 -12.99 -1.09
N ALA A 194 26.99 -12.19 -2.11
CA ALA A 194 26.08 -11.34 -2.88
C ALA A 194 24.85 -12.06 -3.49
N ARG A 195 24.90 -13.39 -3.68
CA ARG A 195 23.78 -14.21 -4.18
C ARG A 195 22.70 -14.47 -3.10
N GLN A 196 23.07 -14.55 -1.82
CA GLN A 196 22.14 -14.79 -0.71
C GLN A 196 21.48 -13.49 -0.17
N ARG A 197 21.99 -12.31 -0.53
CA ARG A 197 21.39 -11.00 -0.13
C ARG A 197 20.05 -10.69 -0.80
N ARG A 198 19.55 -11.52 -1.72
CA ARG A 198 18.30 -11.26 -2.48
C ARG A 198 17.02 -11.64 -1.72
N GLY A 199 17.08 -12.29 -0.58
CA GLY A 199 15.92 -12.68 0.22
C GLY A 199 15.87 -11.91 1.53
N ARG A 200 15.01 -10.90 1.65
CA ARG A 200 14.60 -10.38 2.97
C ARG A 200 13.77 -11.45 3.65
N GLN A 201 14.32 -12.11 4.66
CA GLN A 201 13.53 -13.00 5.51
C GLN A 201 12.68 -12.12 6.44
N ILE A 202 11.37 -12.28 6.37
CA ILE A 202 10.42 -11.70 7.30
C ILE A 202 9.97 -12.80 8.23
N GLN A 203 10.06 -12.58 9.53
CA GLN A 203 9.55 -13.49 10.55
C GLN A 203 8.26 -12.89 11.14
N LEU A 204 7.18 -13.65 11.08
CA LEU A 204 5.97 -13.34 11.83
C LEU A 204 6.18 -13.78 13.27
N LEU A 205 5.93 -12.88 14.23
CA LEU A 205 6.07 -13.14 15.66
C LEU A 205 4.77 -13.73 16.20
N GLY A 206 4.79 -15.03 16.47
CA GLY A 206 3.69 -15.75 17.11
C GLY A 206 2.70 -16.42 16.13
N PRO A 207 1.88 -17.34 16.63
CA PRO A 207 0.92 -18.08 15.83
C PRO A 207 -0.21 -17.14 15.38
N ALA A 208 -0.10 -16.63 14.17
CA ALA A 208 -1.09 -15.75 13.55
C ALA A 208 -2.49 -16.42 13.49
N ARG A 209 -2.52 -17.73 13.38
CA ARG A 209 -3.73 -18.56 13.27
C ARG A 209 -4.59 -18.63 14.53
N ARG A 210 -4.00 -18.51 15.74
CA ARG A 210 -4.75 -18.67 17.01
C ARG A 210 -5.57 -17.42 17.40
N ARG A 211 -5.38 -16.29 16.73
CA ARG A 211 -6.00 -15.01 17.13
C ARG A 211 -7.36 -14.75 16.48
N THR A 212 -7.73 -15.46 15.42
CA THR A 212 -8.97 -15.19 14.67
C THR A 212 -10.13 -16.09 15.08
N GLY A 213 -9.89 -17.17 15.84
CA GLY A 213 -10.96 -18.09 16.31
C GLY A 213 -11.74 -18.79 15.20
N GLU A 214 -11.36 -18.57 13.93
CA GLU A 214 -11.99 -19.20 12.77
C GLU A 214 -11.21 -20.46 12.37
N ASP A 215 -11.90 -21.53 12.00
CA ASP A 215 -11.29 -22.80 11.58
C ASP A 215 -10.38 -22.65 10.35
N ARG A 216 -10.60 -21.60 9.54
CA ARG A 216 -9.79 -21.26 8.38
C ARG A 216 -9.45 -19.77 8.41
N ALA A 217 -8.16 -19.46 8.40
CA ALA A 217 -7.72 -18.07 8.28
C ALA A 217 -8.21 -17.46 6.95
N PRO A 218 -8.78 -16.25 6.97
CA PRO A 218 -9.23 -15.60 5.73
C PRO A 218 -8.06 -15.39 4.79
N PRO A 219 -8.28 -15.47 3.46
CA PRO A 219 -7.26 -15.10 2.49
C PRO A 219 -6.80 -13.65 2.68
N VAL A 220 -5.55 -13.38 2.36
CA VAL A 220 -4.93 -12.08 2.66
C VAL A 220 -4.38 -11.39 1.41
N VAL A 221 -4.41 -10.06 1.44
CA VAL A 221 -3.74 -9.16 0.48
C VAL A 221 -2.63 -8.42 1.22
N ILE A 222 -1.41 -8.45 0.65
CA ILE A 222 -0.25 -7.72 1.18
C ILE A 222 -0.35 -6.26 0.73
N ILE A 223 -0.15 -5.31 1.65
CA ILE A 223 -0.17 -3.87 1.37
C ILE A 223 1.23 -3.30 1.61
N ASP A 224 1.77 -2.59 0.61
CA ASP A 224 3.06 -1.89 0.72
C ASP A 224 2.97 -0.49 0.09
N ASP A 225 4.00 0.32 0.29
CA ASP A 225 4.09 1.65 -0.30
C ASP A 225 4.71 1.62 -1.71
N VAL A 226 5.87 1.02 -1.87
CA VAL A 226 6.60 0.97 -3.15
C VAL A 226 7.23 -0.40 -3.38
N VAL A 227 6.92 -1.00 -4.51
CA VAL A 227 7.64 -2.18 -4.97
C VAL A 227 8.80 -1.78 -5.91
N THR A 228 9.96 -2.39 -5.68
CA THR A 228 11.14 -2.26 -6.56
C THR A 228 11.43 -3.60 -7.24
N THR A 229 12.20 -4.46 -6.62
CA THR A 229 12.49 -5.81 -7.12
C THR A 229 11.44 -6.84 -6.72
N GLY A 230 10.55 -6.51 -5.77
CA GLY A 230 9.57 -7.44 -5.20
C GLY A 230 10.13 -8.35 -4.10
N SER A 231 11.40 -8.20 -3.70
CA SER A 231 12.02 -9.08 -2.69
C SER A 231 11.33 -9.03 -1.33
N THR A 232 10.80 -7.87 -0.94
CA THR A 232 10.04 -7.71 0.31
C THR A 232 8.69 -8.42 0.23
N LEU A 233 7.98 -8.28 -0.91
CA LEU A 233 6.70 -8.95 -1.15
C LEU A 233 6.88 -10.47 -1.18
N ARG A 234 7.96 -10.97 -1.80
CA ARG A 234 8.32 -12.38 -1.79
C ARG A 234 8.54 -12.89 -0.37
N GLY A 235 9.35 -12.19 0.43
CA GLY A 235 9.60 -12.55 1.82
C GLY A 235 8.32 -12.55 2.67
N MET A 236 7.42 -11.60 2.43
CA MET A 236 6.10 -11.54 3.09
C MET A 236 5.20 -12.71 2.67
N HIS A 237 5.13 -13.00 1.36
CA HIS A 237 4.40 -14.15 0.84
C HIS A 237 4.90 -15.46 1.46
N GLU A 238 6.22 -15.70 1.45
CA GLU A 238 6.83 -16.90 2.02
C GLU A 238 6.55 -17.03 3.53
N ALA A 239 6.60 -15.92 4.29
CA ALA A 239 6.30 -15.91 5.71
C ALA A 239 4.83 -16.23 6.00
N LEU A 240 3.91 -15.60 5.28
CA LEU A 240 2.47 -15.84 5.43
C LEU A 240 2.07 -17.27 5.04
N THR A 241 2.59 -17.77 3.92
CA THR A 241 2.32 -19.14 3.45
C THR A 241 2.84 -20.18 4.43
N ARG A 242 4.01 -19.97 5.03
CA ARG A 242 4.57 -20.86 6.07
C ARG A 242 3.66 -20.95 7.30
N GLU A 243 3.00 -19.86 7.65
CA GLU A 243 2.01 -19.80 8.73
C GLU A 243 0.60 -20.27 8.30
N GLY A 244 0.46 -20.77 7.07
CA GLY A 244 -0.79 -21.33 6.55
C GLY A 244 -1.80 -20.32 6.04
N TRP A 245 -1.37 -19.06 5.76
CA TRP A 245 -2.23 -18.07 5.12
C TRP A 245 -2.28 -18.26 3.60
N THR A 246 -3.44 -18.05 3.01
CA THR A 246 -3.58 -17.95 1.54
C THR A 246 -3.36 -16.50 1.12
N VAL A 247 -2.33 -16.23 0.33
CA VAL A 247 -2.03 -14.88 -0.17
C VAL A 247 -2.67 -14.71 -1.55
N LEU A 248 -3.57 -13.75 -1.69
CA LEU A 248 -4.27 -13.45 -2.95
C LEU A 248 -3.41 -12.62 -3.91
N GLY A 249 -2.53 -11.79 -3.36
CA GLY A 249 -1.68 -10.88 -4.12
C GLY A 249 -1.15 -9.76 -3.24
N ALA A 250 -0.60 -8.73 -3.90
CA ALA A 250 -0.16 -7.52 -3.23
C ALA A 250 -0.72 -6.27 -3.91
N VAL A 251 -0.97 -5.23 -3.13
CA VAL A 251 -1.37 -3.90 -3.61
C VAL A 251 -0.38 -2.89 -3.05
N VAL A 252 0.19 -2.08 -3.94
CA VAL A 252 1.21 -1.07 -3.60
C VAL A 252 0.81 0.29 -4.16
N VAL A 253 1.28 1.37 -3.54
CA VAL A 253 0.98 2.72 -4.06
C VAL A 253 1.71 2.95 -5.37
N ALA A 254 2.98 2.54 -5.49
CA ALA A 254 3.74 2.71 -6.72
C ALA A 254 4.71 1.55 -6.98
N SER A 255 5.11 1.40 -8.23
CA SER A 255 6.16 0.48 -8.66
C SER A 255 7.34 1.24 -9.28
N ALA A 256 8.56 0.83 -8.98
CA ALA A 256 9.76 1.41 -9.59
C ALA A 256 9.82 1.22 -11.11
N ARG A 257 9.11 0.22 -11.62
CA ARG A 257 8.96 -0.06 -13.05
C ARG A 257 7.53 -0.46 -13.34
N VAL A 258 7.01 -0.03 -14.47
CA VAL A 258 5.69 -0.41 -14.98
C VAL A 258 5.84 -1.08 -16.35
N PRO A 259 4.94 -1.98 -16.71
CA PRO A 259 4.94 -2.56 -18.06
C PRO A 259 4.79 -1.45 -19.10
N ARG A 260 5.67 -1.41 -20.06
CA ARG A 260 5.57 -0.51 -21.21
C ARG A 260 4.90 -1.26 -22.36
N PRO A 261 3.97 -0.62 -23.09
CA PRO A 261 3.49 -1.21 -24.32
C PRO A 261 4.68 -1.48 -25.24
N PRO A 262 4.67 -2.59 -26.02
CA PRO A 262 5.69 -2.83 -27.00
C PRO A 262 5.78 -1.60 -27.91
N ALA A 263 7.00 -1.14 -28.18
CA ALA A 263 7.21 -0.10 -29.18
C ALA A 263 6.58 -0.60 -30.48
N LEU A 264 5.61 0.13 -31.01
CA LEU A 264 5.07 -0.15 -32.33
C LEU A 264 6.23 0.00 -33.32
N PRO A 265 6.40 -0.96 -34.25
CA PRO A 265 7.46 -0.93 -35.24
C PRO A 265 7.36 0.29 -36.16
#